data_bc1e65491ea689a91b0d7b2272e442f5
#
_entry.id   bc1e65491ea689a91b0d7b2272e442f5
#
_cell.length_a   1.000
_cell.length_b   1.000
_cell.length_c   1.000
_cell.angle_alpha   90.00
_cell.angle_beta   90.00
_cell.angle_gamma   90.00
#
_symmetry.space_group_name_H-M   'P 1'
#
loop_
_entity.id
_entity.type
_entity.pdbx_description
1 polymer ?
#
loop_
_entity_poly.entity_id
_entity_poly.type
_entity_poly.pdbx_seq_one_letter_code
_entity_poly.pdbx_strand_id
1 'polypeptide(L)'
;KMRDALSTFDAELKKNPSVRIGPKGGGWITLTPLDAQPDPPNLTALKAELNVIWPMTSLLDMVKETDLRLGFTDALKSPTSYETMERSVLQPRLLLCLHGLGTNAGLQRMAGLDSGTTARDLAYVRRRYISVDTMRRAIAIVADGTLHARNPAIWGSGTTACASDSKHFGAWDQNLTTQWHVRYGGRGIMIYWHVERSSLCIHSQLKSPSSSEVASMIEGVIHHCTEMEV
;
A
#
# COMPACT_ATOMS: atom_id res chain seq x y z
N LYS A 1 -17.13 3.03 -37.82
CA LYS A 1 -16.72 2.35 -36.55
C LYS A 1 -17.17 3.13 -35.29
N MET A 2 -16.73 4.40 -35.06
CA MET A 2 -17.08 5.14 -33.82
C MET A 2 -18.58 5.49 -33.79
N ARG A 3 -19.15 5.95 -34.92
CA ARG A 3 -20.59 6.25 -35.03
C ARG A 3 -21.45 5.00 -34.80
N ASP A 4 -21.03 3.87 -35.33
CA ASP A 4 -21.75 2.60 -35.18
C ASP A 4 -21.70 2.12 -33.72
N ALA A 5 -20.52 2.22 -33.06
CA ALA A 5 -20.36 1.91 -31.65
C ALA A 5 -21.21 2.80 -30.74
N LEU A 6 -21.29 4.12 -31.04
CA LEU A 6 -22.15 5.03 -30.29
C LEU A 6 -23.65 4.74 -30.49
N SER A 7 -24.06 4.38 -31.71
CA SER A 7 -25.44 4.02 -31.96
C SER A 7 -25.83 2.72 -31.27
N THR A 8 -24.96 1.72 -31.27
CA THR A 8 -25.15 0.47 -30.52
C THR A 8 -25.23 0.74 -29.02
N PHE A 9 -24.33 1.56 -28.49
CA PHE A 9 -24.34 1.95 -27.08
C PHE A 9 -25.65 2.67 -26.69
N ASP A 10 -26.14 3.63 -27.48
CA ASP A 10 -27.41 4.32 -27.22
C ASP A 10 -28.61 3.40 -27.24
N ALA A 11 -28.63 2.43 -28.14
CA ALA A 11 -29.67 1.45 -28.22
C ALA A 11 -29.68 0.46 -27.04
N GLU A 12 -28.51 0.07 -26.57
CA GLU A 12 -28.35 -0.83 -25.43
C GLU A 12 -28.54 -0.14 -24.07
N LEU A 13 -28.19 1.14 -23.98
CA LEU A 13 -28.34 1.92 -22.74
C LEU A 13 -29.79 1.94 -22.25
N LYS A 14 -30.75 2.05 -23.17
CA LYS A 14 -32.20 2.03 -22.86
C LYS A 14 -32.69 0.70 -22.30
N LYS A 15 -31.97 -0.38 -22.58
CA LYS A 15 -32.29 -1.73 -22.13
C LYS A 15 -31.56 -2.14 -20.85
N ASN A 16 -30.58 -1.33 -20.41
CA ASN A 16 -29.77 -1.66 -19.25
C ASN A 16 -30.53 -1.38 -17.96
N PRO A 17 -30.90 -2.40 -17.16
CA PRO A 17 -31.67 -2.22 -15.93
C PRO A 17 -30.89 -1.46 -14.83
N SER A 18 -29.57 -1.41 -14.93
CA SER A 18 -28.70 -0.75 -13.98
C SER A 18 -28.54 0.75 -14.26
N VAL A 19 -29.11 1.26 -15.33
CA VAL A 19 -29.01 2.67 -15.72
C VAL A 19 -30.40 3.31 -15.70
N ARG A 20 -30.53 4.41 -14.96
CA ARG A 20 -31.74 5.25 -14.94
C ARG A 20 -31.37 6.66 -15.35
N ILE A 21 -32.10 7.21 -16.31
CA ILE A 21 -31.99 8.59 -16.73
C ILE A 21 -33.15 9.36 -16.11
N GLY A 22 -32.86 10.23 -15.17
CA GLY A 22 -33.86 11.02 -14.44
C GLY A 22 -34.07 12.42 -15.04
N PRO A 23 -35.23 13.06 -14.82
CA PRO A 23 -35.57 14.38 -15.36
C PRO A 23 -34.88 15.55 -14.64
N LYS A 24 -34.09 15.30 -13.60
CA LYS A 24 -33.51 16.32 -12.75
C LYS A 24 -32.33 17.03 -13.43
N GLY A 25 -32.51 18.34 -13.74
CA GLY A 25 -31.41 19.24 -14.05
C GLY A 25 -30.53 18.88 -15.25
N GLY A 26 -31.11 18.43 -16.39
CA GLY A 26 -30.33 18.22 -17.61
C GLY A 26 -29.93 16.76 -17.89
N GLY A 27 -30.67 15.78 -17.35
CA GLY A 27 -30.44 14.38 -17.67
C GLY A 27 -29.38 13.71 -16.79
N TRP A 28 -29.69 13.54 -15.53
CA TRP A 28 -28.79 12.81 -14.61
C TRP A 28 -28.88 11.30 -14.84
N ILE A 29 -27.70 10.71 -15.04
CA ILE A 29 -27.55 9.27 -15.13
C ILE A 29 -27.33 8.73 -13.71
N THR A 30 -28.21 7.84 -13.27
CA THR A 30 -28.05 7.11 -12.02
C THR A 30 -27.65 5.68 -12.36
N LEU A 31 -26.54 5.22 -11.82
CA LEU A 31 -26.10 3.85 -11.93
C LEU A 31 -26.48 3.09 -10.67
N THR A 32 -27.12 1.93 -10.83
CA THR A 32 -27.34 1.01 -9.71
C THR A 32 -25.99 0.35 -9.39
N PRO A 33 -25.55 0.31 -8.11
CA PRO A 33 -24.37 -0.45 -7.73
C PRO A 33 -24.50 -1.91 -8.19
N LEU A 34 -23.39 -2.50 -8.63
CA LEU A 34 -23.35 -3.92 -8.92
C LEU A 34 -23.62 -4.71 -7.63
N ASP A 35 -24.40 -5.76 -7.72
CA ASP A 35 -24.59 -6.68 -6.62
C ASP A 35 -23.26 -7.35 -6.25
N ALA A 36 -23.10 -7.67 -4.97
CA ALA A 36 -21.96 -8.43 -4.51
C ALA A 36 -21.91 -9.78 -5.25
N GLN A 37 -20.75 -10.11 -5.80
CA GLN A 37 -20.58 -11.43 -6.42
C GLN A 37 -20.73 -12.50 -5.32
N PRO A 38 -21.51 -13.57 -5.60
CA PRO A 38 -21.63 -14.67 -4.65
C PRO A 38 -20.27 -15.33 -4.44
N ASP A 39 -19.98 -15.65 -3.18
CA ASP A 39 -18.76 -16.40 -2.87
C ASP A 39 -18.75 -17.75 -3.62
N PRO A 40 -17.58 -18.16 -4.13
CA PRO A 40 -17.45 -19.50 -4.72
C PRO A 40 -17.87 -20.59 -3.73
N PRO A 41 -18.59 -21.64 -4.16
CA PRO A 41 -19.15 -22.65 -3.24
C PRO A 41 -18.10 -23.36 -2.37
N ASN A 42 -16.84 -23.41 -2.83
CA ASN A 42 -15.75 -24.08 -2.13
C ASN A 42 -14.91 -23.12 -1.24
N LEU A 43 -15.24 -21.84 -1.19
CA LEU A 43 -14.41 -20.85 -0.47
C LEU A 43 -14.27 -21.16 1.02
N THR A 44 -15.36 -21.57 1.66
CA THR A 44 -15.36 -21.91 3.10
C THR A 44 -14.50 -23.16 3.39
N ALA A 45 -14.59 -24.19 2.56
CA ALA A 45 -13.78 -25.38 2.68
C ALA A 45 -12.30 -25.08 2.45
N LEU A 46 -11.98 -24.30 1.41
CA LEU A 46 -10.62 -23.86 1.12
C LEU A 46 -10.01 -23.03 2.28
N LYS A 47 -10.79 -22.09 2.84
CA LYS A 47 -10.35 -21.31 4.01
C LYS A 47 -10.08 -22.21 5.23
N ALA A 48 -10.91 -23.21 5.48
CA ALA A 48 -10.71 -24.14 6.57
C ALA A 48 -9.43 -24.96 6.39
N GLU A 49 -9.19 -25.46 5.18
CA GLU A 49 -8.00 -26.24 4.85
C GLU A 49 -6.72 -25.40 4.92
N LEU A 50 -6.77 -24.17 4.41
CA LEU A 50 -5.65 -23.21 4.54
C LEU A 50 -5.33 -22.89 5.99
N ASN A 51 -6.32 -22.73 6.86
CA ASN A 51 -6.10 -22.46 8.28
C ASN A 51 -5.44 -23.64 9.02
N VAL A 52 -5.63 -24.87 8.53
CA VAL A 52 -4.94 -26.06 9.09
C VAL A 52 -3.48 -26.10 8.63
N ILE A 53 -3.23 -25.85 7.34
CA ILE A 53 -1.89 -25.92 6.76
C ILE A 53 -1.06 -24.69 7.15
N TRP A 54 -1.70 -23.53 7.21
CA TRP A 54 -1.07 -22.24 7.53
C TRP A 54 -1.88 -21.53 8.63
N PRO A 55 -1.61 -21.87 9.90
CA PRO A 55 -2.27 -21.18 11.01
C PRO A 55 -1.90 -19.70 11.03
N MET A 56 -2.71 -18.91 11.72
CA MET A 56 -2.54 -17.47 11.80
C MET A 56 -1.13 -17.09 12.27
N THR A 57 -0.37 -16.47 11.39
CA THR A 57 1.00 -16.02 11.65
C THR A 57 0.98 -14.56 12.08
N SER A 58 1.75 -14.21 13.10
CA SER A 58 1.91 -12.83 13.55
C SER A 58 2.54 -11.99 12.44
N LEU A 59 2.03 -10.77 12.23
CA LEU A 59 2.64 -9.83 11.27
C LEU A 59 4.10 -9.51 11.65
N LEU A 60 4.43 -9.48 12.95
CA LEU A 60 5.80 -9.28 13.39
C LEU A 60 6.71 -10.44 12.97
N ASP A 61 6.22 -11.68 13.06
CA ASP A 61 6.96 -12.85 12.60
C ASP A 61 7.15 -12.83 11.08
N MET A 62 6.14 -12.41 10.32
CA MET A 62 6.26 -12.23 8.87
C MET A 62 7.33 -11.20 8.52
N VAL A 63 7.33 -10.04 9.17
CA VAL A 63 8.32 -8.98 8.95
C VAL A 63 9.72 -9.45 9.34
N LYS A 64 9.86 -10.17 10.47
CA LYS A 64 11.11 -10.77 10.92
C LYS A 64 11.64 -11.80 9.90
N GLU A 65 10.80 -12.72 9.46
CA GLU A 65 11.18 -13.75 8.48
C GLU A 65 11.58 -13.12 7.14
N THR A 66 10.87 -12.09 6.72
CA THR A 66 11.21 -11.32 5.52
C THR A 66 12.59 -10.67 5.65
N ASP A 67 12.90 -10.11 6.82
CA ASP A 67 14.21 -9.50 7.04
C ASP A 67 15.34 -10.54 7.10
N LEU A 68 15.09 -11.69 7.70
CA LEU A 68 16.07 -12.78 7.73
C LEU A 68 16.39 -13.30 6.32
N ARG A 69 15.44 -13.25 5.39
CA ARG A 69 15.63 -13.69 4.00
C ARG A 69 16.24 -12.62 3.10
N LEU A 70 15.82 -11.39 3.25
CA LEU A 70 16.14 -10.30 2.31
C LEU A 70 17.13 -9.28 2.87
N GLY A 71 17.29 -9.19 4.20
CA GLY A 71 18.12 -8.18 4.84
C GLY A 71 17.63 -6.75 4.63
N PHE A 72 16.33 -6.52 4.43
CA PHE A 72 15.82 -5.20 4.07
C PHE A 72 16.08 -4.14 5.13
N THR A 73 16.21 -4.52 6.40
CA THR A 73 16.56 -3.58 7.46
C THR A 73 18.00 -3.06 7.36
N ASP A 74 18.87 -3.67 6.54
CA ASP A 74 20.21 -3.13 6.24
C ASP A 74 20.17 -1.84 5.42
N ALA A 75 19.05 -1.58 4.74
CA ALA A 75 18.81 -0.30 4.07
C ALA A 75 18.50 0.84 5.05
N LEU A 76 18.08 0.53 6.27
CA LEU A 76 17.74 1.50 7.31
C LEU A 76 19.02 1.94 8.05
N LYS A 77 19.79 2.80 7.40
CA LYS A 77 21.09 3.29 7.90
C LYS A 77 20.98 4.68 8.50
N SER A 78 21.80 4.93 9.51
CA SER A 78 21.99 6.28 10.03
C SER A 78 22.61 7.19 8.98
N PRO A 79 22.19 8.47 8.87
CA PRO A 79 22.83 9.43 7.96
C PRO A 79 24.24 9.85 8.41
N THR A 80 24.67 9.50 9.62
CA THR A 80 26.01 9.83 10.13
C THR A 80 26.98 8.68 9.94
N SER A 81 28.25 9.02 9.74
CA SER A 81 29.34 8.07 9.46
C SER A 81 29.68 7.14 10.63
N TYR A 82 29.26 7.48 11.84
CA TYR A 82 29.54 6.68 13.02
C TYR A 82 28.30 5.87 13.43
N GLU A 83 28.32 4.61 13.12
CA GLU A 83 27.36 3.64 13.64
C GLU A 83 27.94 3.02 14.91
N THR A 84 27.25 3.24 16.03
CA THR A 84 27.69 2.72 17.34
C THR A 84 26.88 1.53 17.83
N MET A 85 25.80 1.20 17.13
CA MET A 85 24.90 0.12 17.53
C MET A 85 25.18 -1.14 16.73
N GLU A 86 25.48 -2.23 17.44
CA GLU A 86 25.66 -3.53 16.80
C GLU A 86 24.39 -4.00 16.09
N ARG A 87 24.57 -4.67 14.98
CA ARG A 87 23.47 -5.20 14.15
C ARG A 87 22.52 -6.10 14.94
N SER A 88 23.04 -6.92 15.82
CA SER A 88 22.29 -7.80 16.72
C SER A 88 21.29 -7.08 17.63
N VAL A 89 21.60 -5.83 18.01
CA VAL A 89 20.74 -4.97 18.83
C VAL A 89 19.84 -4.09 17.97
N LEU A 90 20.36 -3.60 16.84
CA LEU A 90 19.66 -2.67 15.97
C LEU A 90 18.49 -3.34 15.23
N GLN A 91 18.72 -4.53 14.67
CA GLN A 91 17.74 -5.25 13.87
C GLN A 91 16.41 -5.53 14.60
N PRO A 92 16.41 -6.12 15.82
CA PRO A 92 15.16 -6.33 16.56
C PRO A 92 14.43 -5.02 16.85
N ARG A 93 15.17 -3.97 17.21
CA ARG A 93 14.59 -2.64 17.48
C ARG A 93 13.97 -2.01 16.24
N LEU A 94 14.58 -2.17 15.06
CA LEU A 94 14.02 -1.73 13.79
C LEU A 94 12.70 -2.48 13.48
N LEU A 95 12.67 -3.79 13.63
CA LEU A 95 11.47 -4.61 13.41
C LEU A 95 10.33 -4.21 14.35
N LEU A 96 10.62 -3.99 15.64
CA LEU A 96 9.63 -3.49 16.60
C LEU A 96 9.14 -2.08 16.24
N CYS A 97 10.03 -1.19 15.78
CA CYS A 97 9.63 0.14 15.31
C CYS A 97 8.71 0.05 14.10
N LEU A 98 9.07 -0.73 13.09
CA LEU A 98 8.28 -0.89 11.87
C LEU A 98 6.90 -1.47 12.19
N HIS A 99 6.85 -2.51 13.00
CA HIS A 99 5.59 -3.12 13.43
C HIS A 99 4.73 -2.12 14.24
N GLY A 100 5.31 -1.45 15.23
CA GLY A 100 4.58 -0.51 16.07
C GLY A 100 4.03 0.71 15.32
N LEU A 101 4.78 1.19 14.31
CA LEU A 101 4.34 2.29 13.43
C LEU A 101 3.31 1.82 12.40
N GLY A 102 3.57 0.70 11.74
CA GLY A 102 2.71 0.17 10.68
C GLY A 102 1.35 -0.31 11.18
N THR A 103 1.27 -0.83 12.40
CA THR A 103 0.02 -1.28 13.02
C THR A 103 -0.66 -0.21 13.88
N ASN A 104 -0.06 0.97 14.01
CA ASN A 104 -0.51 2.02 14.94
C ASN A 104 -0.59 1.56 16.41
N ALA A 105 0.13 0.51 16.78
CA ALA A 105 0.20 0.04 18.18
C ALA A 105 1.02 0.97 19.07
N GLY A 106 1.95 1.70 18.46
CA GLY A 106 2.84 2.66 19.13
C GLY A 106 4.06 2.02 19.78
N LEU A 107 5.14 2.81 19.90
CA LEU A 107 6.43 2.33 20.38
C LEU A 107 6.41 1.92 21.86
N GLN A 108 5.53 2.53 22.66
CA GLN A 108 5.40 2.19 24.08
C GLN A 108 4.94 0.75 24.29
N ARG A 109 3.97 0.31 23.46
CA ARG A 109 3.44 -1.06 23.52
C ARG A 109 4.47 -2.07 23.00
N MET A 110 5.24 -1.68 22.00
CA MET A 110 6.30 -2.52 21.43
C MET A 110 7.45 -2.78 22.41
N ALA A 111 7.81 -1.78 23.22
CA ALA A 111 8.82 -1.93 24.25
C ALA A 111 8.47 -2.99 25.31
N GLY A 112 7.19 -3.27 25.55
CA GLY A 112 6.73 -4.31 26.46
C GLY A 112 6.87 -5.74 25.93
N LEU A 113 7.20 -5.93 24.65
CA LEU A 113 7.37 -7.26 24.03
C LEU A 113 8.78 -7.81 24.19
N ASP A 114 9.75 -6.94 24.47
CA ASP A 114 11.15 -7.30 24.64
C ASP A 114 11.69 -6.73 25.97
N SER A 115 12.13 -7.58 26.86
CA SER A 115 12.58 -7.23 28.21
C SER A 115 13.84 -6.33 28.22
N GLY A 116 14.57 -6.25 27.11
CA GLY A 116 15.82 -5.47 27.00
C GLY A 116 15.66 -4.11 26.29
N THR A 117 14.47 -3.79 25.77
CA THR A 117 14.27 -2.61 24.92
C THR A 117 13.25 -1.66 25.53
N THR A 118 13.64 -0.41 25.72
CA THR A 118 12.75 0.65 26.23
C THR A 118 12.08 1.44 25.08
N ALA A 119 10.96 2.10 25.37
CA ALA A 119 10.30 2.99 24.40
C ALA A 119 11.23 4.15 23.97
N ARG A 120 12.17 4.57 24.84
CA ARG A 120 13.18 5.59 24.50
C ARG A 120 14.17 5.06 23.46
N ASP A 121 14.57 3.79 23.57
CA ASP A 121 15.46 3.14 22.60
C ASP A 121 14.77 3.05 21.24
N LEU A 122 13.50 2.63 21.20
CA LEU A 122 12.72 2.57 19.97
C LEU A 122 12.52 3.98 19.36
N ALA A 123 12.24 4.98 20.18
CA ALA A 123 12.13 6.37 19.72
C ALA A 123 13.46 6.91 19.15
N TYR A 124 14.60 6.52 19.73
CA TYR A 124 15.92 6.84 19.22
C TYR A 124 16.15 6.19 17.85
N VAL A 125 15.92 4.87 17.75
CA VAL A 125 16.07 4.11 16.50
C VAL A 125 15.17 4.66 15.40
N ARG A 126 13.88 4.93 15.69
CA ARG A 126 12.96 5.55 14.74
C ARG A 126 13.52 6.84 14.15
N ARG A 127 13.97 7.76 15.01
CA ARG A 127 14.43 9.09 14.57
C ARG A 127 15.73 9.04 13.77
N ARG A 128 16.60 8.07 14.08
CA ARG A 128 17.93 8.02 13.52
C ARG A 128 18.05 7.19 12.26
N TYR A 129 17.27 6.12 12.14
CA TYR A 129 17.42 5.13 11.06
C TYR A 129 16.27 5.11 10.08
N ILE A 130 15.08 5.50 10.52
CA ILE A 130 13.88 5.45 9.69
C ILE A 130 13.60 6.84 9.11
N SER A 131 13.95 7.03 7.84
CA SER A 131 13.63 8.21 7.03
C SER A 131 12.86 7.79 5.79
N VAL A 132 12.34 8.76 5.05
CA VAL A 132 11.63 8.49 3.78
C VAL A 132 12.53 7.74 2.80
N ASP A 133 13.79 8.18 2.66
CA ASP A 133 14.73 7.58 1.70
C ASP A 133 15.15 6.17 2.09
N THR A 134 15.38 5.93 3.39
CA THR A 134 15.73 4.58 3.88
C THR A 134 14.54 3.63 3.75
N MET A 135 13.32 4.11 4.02
CA MET A 135 12.09 3.32 3.83
C MET A 135 11.84 2.98 2.37
N ARG A 136 12.04 3.93 1.45
CA ARG A 136 11.91 3.66 0.00
C ARG A 136 12.83 2.52 -0.44
N ARG A 137 14.10 2.55 -0.02
CA ARG A 137 15.05 1.47 -0.30
C ARG A 137 14.63 0.14 0.32
N ALA A 138 14.18 0.15 1.56
CA ALA A 138 13.71 -1.07 2.21
C ALA A 138 12.48 -1.66 1.51
N ILE A 139 11.53 -0.83 1.10
CA ILE A 139 10.35 -1.25 0.32
C ILE A 139 10.76 -1.86 -1.02
N ALA A 140 11.71 -1.24 -1.73
CA ALA A 140 12.22 -1.77 -3.00
C ALA A 140 12.80 -3.18 -2.82
N ILE A 141 13.65 -3.39 -1.80
CA ILE A 141 14.22 -4.72 -1.50
C ILE A 141 13.11 -5.75 -1.25
N VAL A 142 12.08 -5.40 -0.49
CA VAL A 142 10.96 -6.32 -0.21
C VAL A 142 10.13 -6.58 -1.47
N ALA A 143 9.89 -5.55 -2.29
CA ALA A 143 9.16 -5.68 -3.54
C ALA A 143 9.90 -6.61 -4.52
N ASP A 144 11.19 -6.37 -4.73
CA ASP A 144 12.04 -7.20 -5.59
C ASP A 144 12.10 -8.65 -5.08
N GLY A 145 12.33 -8.83 -3.77
CA GLY A 145 12.32 -10.16 -3.16
C GLY A 145 10.99 -10.89 -3.33
N THR A 146 9.86 -10.16 -3.25
CA THR A 146 8.53 -10.72 -3.48
C THR A 146 8.35 -11.14 -4.93
N LEU A 147 8.76 -10.30 -5.89
CA LEU A 147 8.68 -10.61 -7.32
C LEU A 147 9.53 -11.83 -7.67
N HIS A 148 10.74 -11.92 -7.15
CA HIS A 148 11.64 -13.07 -7.37
C HIS A 148 11.11 -14.37 -6.73
N ALA A 149 10.44 -14.29 -5.58
CA ALA A 149 9.89 -15.47 -4.90
C ALA A 149 8.60 -16.00 -5.52
N ARG A 150 7.93 -15.22 -6.37
CA ARG A 150 6.68 -15.62 -7.01
C ARG A 150 6.90 -16.77 -8.00
N ASN A 151 6.04 -17.78 -7.90
CA ASN A 151 6.01 -18.85 -8.89
C ASN A 151 5.23 -18.38 -10.14
N PRO A 152 5.87 -18.28 -11.32
CA PRO A 152 5.20 -17.82 -12.55
C PRO A 152 4.00 -18.68 -12.97
N ALA A 153 3.99 -19.97 -12.60
CA ALA A 153 2.86 -20.86 -12.91
C ALA A 153 1.59 -20.49 -12.13
N ILE A 154 1.73 -19.83 -10.97
CA ILE A 154 0.61 -19.40 -10.12
C ILE A 154 0.28 -17.94 -10.37
N TRP A 155 1.30 -17.08 -10.42
CA TRP A 155 1.14 -15.62 -10.49
C TRP A 155 1.16 -15.04 -11.91
N GLY A 156 1.51 -15.87 -12.89
CA GLY A 156 1.79 -15.43 -14.26
C GLY A 156 3.22 -14.93 -14.43
N SER A 157 3.66 -14.77 -15.68
CA SER A 157 4.90 -14.07 -16.00
C SER A 157 4.77 -12.62 -15.56
N GLY A 158 5.83 -12.05 -14.98
CA GLY A 158 5.88 -10.74 -14.37
C GLY A 158 5.09 -9.67 -15.13
N THR A 159 4.42 -8.80 -14.41
CA THR A 159 3.49 -7.86 -15.00
C THR A 159 4.14 -6.51 -15.23
N THR A 160 3.96 -6.00 -16.44
CA THR A 160 4.28 -4.63 -16.82
C THR A 160 3.15 -3.64 -16.46
N ALA A 161 2.05 -4.13 -15.86
CA ALA A 161 0.89 -3.31 -15.55
C ALA A 161 0.84 -2.92 -14.08
N CYS A 162 0.68 -1.62 -13.83
CA CYS A 162 0.53 -1.03 -12.51
C CYS A 162 -0.74 -0.19 -12.45
N ALA A 163 -1.51 -0.34 -11.39
CA ALA A 163 -2.63 0.54 -11.07
C ALA A 163 -2.15 1.63 -10.12
N SER A 164 -2.52 2.88 -10.42
CA SER A 164 -2.16 4.03 -9.59
C SER A 164 -3.42 4.78 -9.18
N ASP A 165 -3.59 5.01 -7.90
CA ASP A 165 -4.74 5.73 -7.36
C ASP A 165 -4.40 6.38 -6.02
N SER A 166 -5.22 7.34 -5.63
CA SER A 166 -5.08 8.07 -4.37
C SER A 166 -6.28 7.83 -3.45
N LYS A 167 -6.01 7.85 -2.15
CA LYS A 167 -7.05 7.83 -1.13
C LYS A 167 -6.87 8.96 -0.13
N HIS A 168 -7.98 9.63 0.16
CA HIS A 168 -8.03 10.67 1.19
C HIS A 168 -8.12 10.07 2.59
N PHE A 169 -7.32 10.61 3.50
CA PHE A 169 -7.36 10.30 4.93
C PHE A 169 -7.55 11.58 5.73
N GLY A 170 -8.45 11.55 6.69
CA GLY A 170 -8.56 12.63 7.67
C GLY A 170 -7.26 12.77 8.45
N ALA A 171 -6.79 13.99 8.62
CA ALA A 171 -5.55 14.28 9.34
C ALA A 171 -5.68 15.55 10.18
N TRP A 172 -4.86 15.63 11.23
CA TRP A 172 -4.81 16.79 12.12
C TRP A 172 -4.29 18.03 11.40
N ASP A 173 -4.82 19.20 11.76
CA ASP A 173 -4.48 20.49 11.17
C ASP A 173 -3.00 20.85 11.29
N GLN A 174 -2.29 20.32 12.30
CA GLN A 174 -0.85 20.54 12.49
C GLN A 174 0.03 19.75 11.52
N ASN A 175 -0.53 18.83 10.75
CA ASN A 175 0.23 18.15 9.70
C ASN A 175 0.45 19.12 8.53
N LEU A 176 1.70 19.34 8.14
CA LEU A 176 2.08 20.32 7.10
C LEU A 176 1.42 20.09 5.73
N THR A 177 1.07 18.84 5.43
CA THR A 177 0.44 18.45 4.15
C THR A 177 -1.08 18.41 4.23
N THR A 178 -1.65 18.66 5.42
CA THR A 178 -3.10 18.65 5.63
C THR A 178 -3.73 19.88 5.02
N GLN A 179 -4.74 19.65 4.17
CA GLN A 179 -5.54 20.72 3.57
C GLN A 179 -7.02 20.34 3.60
N TRP A 180 -7.87 21.36 3.67
CA TRP A 180 -9.29 21.18 3.48
C TRP A 180 -9.61 21.04 2.00
N HIS A 181 -10.46 20.11 1.63
CA HIS A 181 -10.85 19.92 0.24
C HIS A 181 -12.36 19.74 0.11
N VAL A 182 -12.96 20.51 -0.80
CA VAL A 182 -14.43 20.57 -1.00
C VAL A 182 -15.04 19.22 -1.35
N ARG A 183 -14.38 18.42 -2.19
CA ARG A 183 -14.87 17.10 -2.62
C ARG A 183 -15.02 16.13 -1.44
N TYR A 184 -14.16 16.24 -0.44
CA TYR A 184 -14.13 15.32 0.71
C TYR A 184 -14.83 15.91 1.94
N GLY A 185 -15.25 17.19 1.87
CA GLY A 185 -15.96 17.87 2.97
C GLY A 185 -15.16 17.97 4.27
N GLY A 186 -13.83 17.90 4.21
CA GLY A 186 -12.99 17.89 5.39
C GLY A 186 -11.51 18.12 5.10
N ARG A 187 -10.77 18.20 6.22
CA ARG A 187 -9.30 18.30 6.18
C ARG A 187 -8.66 16.92 6.14
N GLY A 188 -7.57 16.80 5.42
CA GLY A 188 -6.85 15.54 5.34
C GLY A 188 -5.63 15.61 4.45
N ILE A 189 -5.10 14.43 4.20
CA ILE A 189 -3.97 14.16 3.33
C ILE A 189 -4.39 13.16 2.28
N MET A 190 -3.66 13.11 1.17
CA MET A 190 -3.80 12.07 0.16
C MET A 190 -2.60 11.16 0.23
N ILE A 191 -2.82 9.86 0.19
CA ILE A 191 -1.78 8.89 -0.08
C ILE A 191 -2.03 8.34 -1.47
N TYR A 192 -1.02 8.43 -2.33
CA TYR A 192 -1.04 7.94 -3.69
C TYR A 192 -0.23 6.64 -3.75
N TRP A 193 -0.85 5.56 -4.24
CA TRP A 193 -0.22 4.25 -4.34
C TRP A 193 -0.02 3.83 -5.77
N HIS A 194 1.04 3.06 -5.96
CA HIS A 194 1.29 2.29 -7.17
C HIS A 194 1.27 0.82 -6.79
N VAL A 195 0.32 0.08 -7.35
CA VAL A 195 0.08 -1.31 -7.02
C VAL A 195 0.20 -2.14 -8.29
N GLU A 196 1.11 -3.10 -8.27
CA GLU A 196 1.29 -4.05 -9.36
C GLU A 196 0.05 -4.96 -9.45
N ARG A 197 -0.22 -5.50 -10.64
CA ARG A 197 -1.43 -6.29 -10.99
C ARG A 197 -1.77 -7.37 -9.97
N SER A 198 -0.77 -8.00 -9.36
CA SER A 198 -0.95 -9.04 -8.36
C SER A 198 -0.97 -8.51 -6.92
N SER A 199 -1.41 -7.26 -6.74
CA SER A 199 -1.64 -6.60 -5.45
C SER A 199 -0.38 -6.31 -4.63
N LEU A 200 0.79 -6.19 -5.27
CA LEU A 200 2.01 -5.73 -4.60
C LEU A 200 2.07 -4.20 -4.65
N CYS A 201 2.07 -3.54 -3.50
CA CYS A 201 2.34 -2.11 -3.42
C CYS A 201 3.84 -1.88 -3.63
N ILE A 202 4.18 -1.22 -4.74
CA ILE A 202 5.56 -1.00 -5.15
C ILE A 202 6.06 0.36 -4.66
N HIS A 203 5.20 1.36 -4.68
CA HIS A 203 5.53 2.73 -4.28
C HIS A 203 4.32 3.42 -3.67
N SER A 204 4.58 4.29 -2.72
CA SER A 204 3.56 5.19 -2.17
C SER A 204 4.15 6.54 -1.84
N GLN A 205 3.32 7.57 -1.93
CA GLN A 205 3.73 8.94 -1.62
C GLN A 205 2.61 9.71 -0.95
N LEU A 206 3.01 10.57 -0.04
CA LEU A 206 2.12 11.51 0.64
C LEU A 206 2.00 12.78 -0.20
N LYS A 207 0.77 13.26 -0.39
CA LYS A 207 0.49 14.53 -1.08
C LYS A 207 -0.63 15.30 -0.41
N SER A 208 -0.72 16.59 -0.69
CA SER A 208 -1.87 17.38 -0.29
C SER A 208 -3.07 17.10 -1.19
N PRO A 209 -4.31 17.22 -0.69
CA PRO A 209 -5.53 16.96 -1.48
C PRO A 209 -5.69 17.82 -2.73
N SER A 210 -5.10 19.01 -2.76
CA SER A 210 -5.17 19.93 -3.90
C SER A 210 -4.04 19.75 -4.92
N SER A 211 -3.02 18.94 -4.63
CA SER A 211 -1.92 18.71 -5.57
C SER A 211 -2.35 17.80 -6.73
N SER A 212 -1.79 18.05 -7.93
CA SER A 212 -2.06 17.22 -9.11
C SER A 212 -1.59 15.78 -8.91
N GLU A 213 -2.38 14.83 -9.38
CA GLU A 213 -2.01 13.40 -9.36
C GLU A 213 -1.03 13.04 -10.47
N VAL A 214 -0.94 13.86 -11.52
CA VAL A 214 -0.03 13.63 -12.65
C VAL A 214 1.43 13.56 -12.20
N ALA A 215 1.86 14.50 -11.34
CA ALA A 215 3.23 14.48 -10.81
C ALA A 215 3.51 13.21 -9.99
N SER A 216 2.54 12.78 -9.17
CA SER A 216 2.65 11.56 -8.38
C SER A 216 2.69 10.31 -9.25
N MET A 217 1.91 10.27 -10.32
CA MET A 217 1.92 9.18 -11.29
C MET A 217 3.29 9.07 -11.97
N ILE A 218 3.83 10.20 -12.45
CA ILE A 218 5.14 10.23 -13.12
C ILE A 218 6.25 9.81 -12.15
N GLU A 219 6.24 10.30 -10.92
CA GLU A 219 7.23 9.90 -9.91
C GLU A 219 7.19 8.38 -9.67
N GLY A 220 5.99 7.80 -9.56
CA GLY A 220 5.84 6.35 -9.42
C GLY A 220 6.38 5.58 -10.62
N VAL A 221 6.08 6.01 -11.84
CA VAL A 221 6.62 5.40 -13.06
C VAL A 221 8.14 5.44 -13.08
N ILE A 222 8.75 6.58 -12.75
CA ILE A 222 10.22 6.71 -12.69
C ILE A 222 10.82 5.73 -11.67
N HIS A 223 10.18 5.54 -10.52
CA HIS A 223 10.65 4.58 -9.52
C HIS A 223 10.53 3.12 -9.97
N HIS A 224 9.61 2.81 -10.89
CA HIS A 224 9.41 1.45 -11.42
C HIS A 224 10.26 1.16 -12.64
N CYS A 225 10.62 2.17 -13.42
CA CYS A 225 11.33 2.02 -14.69
C CYS A 225 12.79 1.57 -14.57
N THR A 226 13.32 1.34 -13.37
CA THR A 226 14.67 0.79 -13.23
C THR A 226 14.73 -0.72 -13.42
N GLU A 227 13.57 -1.43 -13.36
CA GLU A 227 13.55 -2.89 -13.50
C GLU A 227 12.30 -3.45 -14.21
N MET A 228 11.30 -2.63 -14.52
CA MET A 228 10.12 -3.06 -15.28
C MET A 228 10.13 -2.38 -16.66
N GLU A 229 10.13 -3.16 -17.73
CA GLU A 229 9.82 -2.66 -19.06
C GLU A 229 8.40 -2.09 -19.07
N VAL A 230 8.27 -0.78 -19.25
CA VAL A 230 7.01 -0.06 -19.38
C VAL A 230 6.51 -0.11 -20.83
#